data_66f26db1ee42e136366936e48d0ca6f5
#
_entry.id   66f26db1ee42e136366936e48d0ca6f5
#
_cell.length_a   1.000
_cell.length_b   1.000
_cell.length_c   1.000
_cell.angle_alpha   90.00
_cell.angle_beta   90.00
_cell.angle_gamma   90.00
#
_symmetry.space_group_name_H-M   'P 1'
#
loop_
_entity.id
_entity.type
_entity.pdbx_description
1 polymer ?
#
loop_
_entity_poly.entity_id
_entity_poly.type
_entity_poly.pdbx_seq_one_letter_code
_entity_poly.pdbx_strand_id
1 'polypeptide(L)'
;MMNRIRTILLAGLLLSAASACSPAYVMRAAWEEAKILNRRKPIARIVADTATDWETRDKLLLVLQARQFAADSLGLNAGDSYTLFSRVDSDTLVMVLSAAPKDQFRPHTWWFPIVGSVPYKGYFELADAQKEQRRLEARGYDTFLRPSAAFSTLGWFNDPLLSTLLRYDHVSLGNTVIHELFHNTFYAPGQAVFNESLASFVGGRGAIQFFCGRDGPQSPTCRTAVGAWDDDLRFGAFMEQLVNDVEALYARTDLTREDKLRERERLFAESQRRFAEEVRPQLTVDTYASFTREPLNNATLIARHIYYDRLHLFEEVYRSRDGDFIRAMNDIVAAARSNKADPYAAVQALLTPTGGA
;
A
#
# COMPACT_ATOMS: atom_id res chain seq x y z
N MET A 1 -8.21 5.90 52.47
CA MET A 1 -8.67 4.76 51.66
C MET A 1 -8.87 5.13 50.18
N MET A 2 -9.46 6.26 49.84
CA MET A 2 -9.75 6.75 48.50
C MET A 2 -8.51 6.97 47.61
N ASN A 3 -7.38 7.45 48.15
CA ASN A 3 -6.16 7.66 47.36
C ASN A 3 -5.45 6.35 46.93
N ARG A 4 -5.54 5.29 47.75
CA ARG A 4 -4.97 3.97 47.36
C ARG A 4 -5.77 3.29 46.26
N ILE A 5 -7.08 3.48 46.22
CA ILE A 5 -7.96 2.93 45.16
C ILE A 5 -7.72 3.67 43.83
N ARG A 6 -7.50 5.01 43.86
CA ARG A 6 -7.12 5.78 42.65
C ARG A 6 -5.75 5.38 42.10
N THR A 7 -4.78 5.13 42.97
CA THR A 7 -3.45 4.68 42.57
C THR A 7 -3.46 3.27 41.94
N ILE A 8 -4.28 2.36 42.49
CA ILE A 8 -4.44 1.01 41.96
C ILE A 8 -5.19 1.03 40.63
N LEU A 9 -6.22 1.88 40.48
CA LEU A 9 -6.94 2.05 39.22
C LEU A 9 -6.06 2.70 38.13
N LEU A 10 -5.24 3.69 38.46
CA LEU A 10 -4.27 4.28 37.55
C LEU A 10 -3.15 3.30 37.18
N ALA A 11 -2.65 2.51 38.12
CA ALA A 11 -1.67 1.45 37.83
C ALA A 11 -2.27 0.33 36.98
N GLY A 12 -3.54 -0.06 37.22
CA GLY A 12 -4.29 -1.02 36.40
C GLY A 12 -4.55 -0.52 34.97
N LEU A 13 -4.86 0.78 34.81
CA LEU A 13 -5.02 1.40 33.49
C LEU A 13 -3.67 1.50 32.71
N LEU A 14 -2.58 1.80 33.42
CA LEU A 14 -1.23 1.82 32.83
C LEU A 14 -0.72 0.43 32.46
N LEU A 15 -1.08 -0.61 33.23
CA LEU A 15 -0.74 -2.01 32.90
C LEU A 15 -1.59 -2.56 31.74
N SER A 16 -2.85 -2.15 31.60
CA SER A 16 -3.69 -2.56 30.45
C SER A 16 -3.29 -1.83 29.15
N ALA A 17 -2.79 -0.61 29.22
CA ALA A 17 -2.22 0.09 28.07
C ALA A 17 -0.88 -0.52 27.59
N ALA A 18 -0.11 -1.13 28.49
CA ALA A 18 1.16 -1.77 28.17
C ALA A 18 1.03 -3.13 27.44
N SER A 19 -0.18 -3.72 27.39
CA SER A 19 -0.39 -5.02 26.72
C SER A 19 -0.66 -4.91 25.22
N ALA A 20 -0.98 -3.73 24.67
CA ALA A 20 -1.26 -3.54 23.24
C ALA A 20 0.01 -3.24 22.43
N CYS A 21 1.01 -2.53 22.99
CA CYS A 21 2.33 -2.33 22.40
C CYS A 21 3.38 -2.74 23.43
N SER A 22 4.09 -3.85 23.20
CA SER A 22 5.25 -4.18 24.02
C SER A 22 6.25 -3.00 23.97
N PRO A 23 6.65 -2.39 25.10
CA PRO A 23 7.66 -1.33 25.09
C PRO A 23 8.94 -1.77 24.36
N ALA A 24 9.29 -3.04 24.46
CA ALA A 24 10.41 -3.63 23.72
C ALA A 24 10.25 -3.55 22.20
N TYR A 25 9.04 -3.71 21.68
CA TYR A 25 8.75 -3.54 20.24
C TYR A 25 8.97 -2.09 19.80
N VAL A 26 8.45 -1.13 20.56
CA VAL A 26 8.59 0.31 20.24
C VAL A 26 10.05 0.74 20.30
N MET A 27 10.79 0.30 21.33
CA MET A 27 12.23 0.59 21.46
C MET A 27 13.04 -0.02 20.32
N ARG A 28 12.71 -1.23 19.90
CA ARG A 28 13.38 -1.90 18.78
C ARG A 28 13.07 -1.20 17.45
N ALA A 29 11.80 -0.85 17.21
CA ALA A 29 11.42 -0.09 16.03
C ALA A 29 12.17 1.24 15.96
N ALA A 30 12.24 1.99 17.06
CA ALA A 30 12.99 3.23 17.15
C ALA A 30 14.51 3.04 16.92
N TRP A 31 15.07 1.93 17.39
CA TRP A 31 16.49 1.61 17.18
C TRP A 31 16.81 1.29 15.72
N GLU A 32 15.99 0.47 15.06
CA GLU A 32 16.18 0.16 13.64
C GLU A 32 15.98 1.40 12.77
N GLU A 33 14.98 2.23 13.08
CA GLU A 33 14.78 3.53 12.45
C GLU A 33 16.01 4.43 12.63
N ALA A 34 16.55 4.53 13.84
CA ALA A 34 17.76 5.31 14.10
C ALA A 34 18.96 4.83 13.27
N LYS A 35 19.12 3.53 13.04
CA LYS A 35 20.18 3.01 12.15
C LYS A 35 19.99 3.49 10.71
N ILE A 36 18.76 3.42 10.18
CA ILE A 36 18.41 3.89 8.84
C ILE A 36 18.73 5.37 8.72
N LEU A 37 18.29 6.17 9.70
CA LEU A 37 18.48 7.62 9.72
C LEU A 37 19.96 8.02 9.83
N ASN A 38 20.77 7.29 10.60
CA ASN A 38 22.20 7.56 10.75
C ASN A 38 23.05 7.20 9.52
N ARG A 39 22.55 6.31 8.65
CA ARG A 39 23.24 5.87 7.42
C ARG A 39 22.90 6.72 6.20
N ARG A 40 22.04 7.71 6.34
CA ARG A 40 21.58 8.54 5.23
C ARG A 40 22.72 9.31 4.58
N LYS A 41 22.76 9.27 3.26
CA LYS A 41 23.68 10.06 2.42
C LYS A 41 22.87 10.82 1.38
N PRO A 42 23.20 12.09 1.09
CA PRO A 42 22.55 12.82 0.01
C PRO A 42 22.69 12.08 -1.32
N ILE A 43 21.58 11.83 -1.99
CA ILE A 43 21.56 11.14 -3.30
C ILE A 43 22.45 11.89 -4.31
N ALA A 44 22.39 13.23 -4.32
CA ALA A 44 23.21 14.04 -5.19
C ALA A 44 24.73 13.79 -5.03
N ARG A 45 25.20 13.50 -3.81
CA ARG A 45 26.62 13.15 -3.57
C ARG A 45 26.97 11.77 -4.12
N ILE A 46 26.06 10.79 -3.96
CA ILE A 46 26.27 9.41 -4.46
C ILE A 46 26.32 9.43 -5.99
N VAL A 47 25.41 10.18 -6.61
CA VAL A 47 25.35 10.33 -8.08
C VAL A 47 26.60 11.02 -8.63
N ALA A 48 27.16 12.00 -7.90
CA ALA A 48 28.38 12.70 -8.32
C ALA A 48 29.67 11.89 -8.07
N ASP A 49 29.63 10.85 -7.22
CA ASP A 49 30.79 10.01 -6.93
C ASP A 49 31.07 9.07 -8.11
N THR A 50 32.26 9.21 -8.69
CA THR A 50 32.71 8.38 -9.83
C THR A 50 32.92 6.91 -9.47
N ALA A 51 33.06 6.59 -8.18
CA ALA A 51 33.16 5.20 -7.69
C ALA A 51 31.81 4.49 -7.58
N THR A 52 30.68 5.23 -7.68
CA THR A 52 29.35 4.62 -7.70
C THR A 52 29.15 3.86 -8.99
N ASP A 53 28.71 2.59 -8.88
CA ASP A 53 28.39 1.79 -10.05
C ASP A 53 27.27 2.43 -10.88
N TRP A 54 27.26 2.14 -12.18
CA TRP A 54 26.38 2.81 -13.14
C TRP A 54 24.91 2.51 -12.86
N GLU A 55 24.57 1.29 -12.47
CA GLU A 55 23.17 0.88 -12.23
C GLU A 55 22.58 1.62 -11.02
N THR A 56 23.32 1.66 -9.91
CA THR A 56 22.94 2.45 -8.73
C THR A 56 22.80 3.92 -9.07
N ARG A 57 23.74 4.48 -9.82
CA ARG A 57 23.70 5.89 -10.24
C ARG A 57 22.48 6.20 -11.09
N ASP A 58 22.20 5.36 -12.09
CA ASP A 58 21.07 5.52 -13.01
C ASP A 58 19.72 5.49 -12.27
N LYS A 59 19.52 4.53 -11.39
CA LYS A 59 18.30 4.44 -10.57
C LYS A 59 18.15 5.60 -9.58
N LEU A 60 19.24 6.07 -8.98
CA LEU A 60 19.21 7.23 -8.11
C LEU A 60 18.91 8.54 -8.85
N LEU A 61 19.43 8.69 -10.08
CA LEU A 61 19.07 9.80 -10.98
C LEU A 61 17.58 9.76 -11.34
N LEU A 62 17.06 8.58 -11.67
CA LEU A 62 15.65 8.38 -11.94
C LEU A 62 14.77 8.82 -10.76
N VAL A 63 15.16 8.44 -9.53
CA VAL A 63 14.43 8.85 -8.31
C VAL A 63 14.40 10.37 -8.17
N LEU A 64 15.52 11.05 -8.36
CA LEU A 64 15.55 12.52 -8.31
C LEU A 64 14.70 13.16 -9.42
N GLN A 65 14.71 12.60 -10.62
CA GLN A 65 13.89 13.08 -11.74
C GLN A 65 12.40 12.86 -11.47
N ALA A 66 11.99 11.66 -11.01
CA ALA A 66 10.60 11.37 -10.67
C ALA A 66 10.10 12.25 -9.52
N ARG A 67 10.95 12.47 -8.49
CA ARG A 67 10.65 13.39 -7.40
C ARG A 67 10.44 14.83 -7.89
N GLN A 68 11.35 15.32 -8.73
CA GLN A 68 11.24 16.67 -9.29
C GLN A 68 9.98 16.83 -10.12
N PHE A 69 9.68 15.84 -10.98
CA PHE A 69 8.46 15.80 -11.78
C PHE A 69 7.21 15.79 -10.88
N ALA A 70 7.20 14.99 -9.81
CA ALA A 70 6.09 14.92 -8.88
C ALA A 70 5.82 16.28 -8.21
N ALA A 71 6.88 17.01 -7.82
CA ALA A 71 6.76 18.34 -7.23
C ALA A 71 6.32 19.39 -8.25
N ASP A 72 7.02 19.49 -9.38
CA ASP A 72 6.87 20.62 -10.31
C ASP A 72 5.69 20.44 -11.26
N SER A 73 5.46 19.21 -11.73
CA SER A 73 4.44 18.93 -12.75
C SER A 73 3.14 18.43 -12.16
N LEU A 74 3.18 17.62 -11.08
CA LEU A 74 1.98 17.09 -10.44
C LEU A 74 1.54 17.92 -9.23
N GLY A 75 2.37 18.85 -8.74
CA GLY A 75 2.06 19.69 -7.56
C GLY A 75 2.05 18.91 -6.25
N LEU A 76 2.75 17.75 -6.18
CA LEU A 76 2.81 16.96 -4.96
C LEU A 76 3.77 17.59 -3.93
N ASN A 77 3.43 17.44 -2.65
CA ASN A 77 4.29 17.88 -1.55
C ASN A 77 5.47 16.92 -1.38
N ALA A 78 6.54 17.13 -2.15
CA ALA A 78 7.71 16.27 -2.05
C ALA A 78 8.55 16.51 -0.77
N GLY A 79 8.47 17.70 -0.15
CA GLY A 79 9.31 18.06 1.00
C GLY A 79 10.78 17.71 0.74
N ASP A 80 11.44 17.08 1.73
CA ASP A 80 12.78 16.50 1.58
C ASP A 80 12.77 14.98 1.39
N SER A 81 11.62 14.35 1.23
CA SER A 81 11.51 12.91 0.99
C SER A 81 12.27 12.52 -0.29
N TYR A 82 12.97 11.38 -0.24
CA TYR A 82 13.78 10.85 -1.36
C TYR A 82 14.93 11.77 -1.85
N THR A 83 15.39 12.70 -1.02
CA THR A 83 16.66 13.43 -1.26
C THR A 83 17.87 12.70 -0.66
N LEU A 84 17.61 11.81 0.28
CA LEU A 84 18.60 11.01 0.99
C LEU A 84 18.44 9.53 0.63
N PHE A 85 19.56 8.81 0.60
CA PHE A 85 19.61 7.36 0.39
C PHE A 85 20.15 6.68 1.63
N SER A 86 19.54 5.57 2.04
CA SER A 86 20.06 4.71 3.10
C SER A 86 20.23 3.28 2.61
N ARG A 87 21.44 2.77 2.75
CA ARG A 87 21.72 1.34 2.50
C ARG A 87 21.31 0.53 3.70
N VAL A 88 20.47 -0.46 3.49
CA VAL A 88 20.08 -1.45 4.50
C VAL A 88 20.87 -2.73 4.35
N ASP A 89 21.12 -3.43 5.48
CA ASP A 89 22.02 -4.57 5.51
C ASP A 89 21.38 -5.87 4.97
N SER A 90 20.04 -5.88 4.83
CA SER A 90 19.31 -7.04 4.34
C SER A 90 18.41 -6.69 3.16
N ASP A 91 18.09 -7.71 2.37
CA ASP A 91 17.14 -7.57 1.25
C ASP A 91 15.70 -7.35 1.67
N THR A 92 15.42 -7.52 2.95
CA THR A 92 14.11 -7.30 3.57
C THR A 92 14.28 -6.36 4.74
N LEU A 93 13.64 -5.20 4.68
CA LEU A 93 13.69 -4.21 5.76
C LEU A 93 12.82 -4.66 6.93
N VAL A 94 11.60 -5.04 6.64
CA VAL A 94 10.56 -5.37 7.60
C VAL A 94 9.73 -6.51 7.07
N MET A 95 9.37 -7.45 7.94
CA MET A 95 8.35 -8.45 7.66
C MET A 95 6.99 -7.89 8.07
N VAL A 96 6.06 -7.81 7.15
CA VAL A 96 4.70 -7.30 7.39
C VAL A 96 3.75 -8.47 7.56
N LEU A 97 3.11 -8.54 8.71
CA LEU A 97 2.08 -9.53 9.05
C LEU A 97 0.69 -8.89 8.95
N SER A 98 -0.14 -9.45 8.08
CA SER A 98 -1.58 -9.21 8.03
C SER A 98 -2.32 -10.44 8.55
N ALA A 99 -3.51 -10.25 9.10
CA ALA A 99 -4.35 -11.35 9.56
C ALA A 99 -5.84 -11.02 9.39
N ALA A 100 -6.68 -12.05 9.29
CA ALA A 100 -8.13 -11.92 9.18
C ALA A 100 -8.83 -13.16 9.77
N PRO A 101 -10.06 -13.05 10.32
CA PRO A 101 -10.87 -14.22 10.61
C PRO A 101 -11.12 -15.06 9.35
N LYS A 102 -11.19 -16.37 9.49
CA LYS A 102 -11.36 -17.29 8.36
C LYS A 102 -12.73 -17.20 7.67
N ASP A 103 -13.73 -16.73 8.39
CA ASP A 103 -15.15 -16.73 8.01
C ASP A 103 -15.74 -15.30 7.89
N GLN A 104 -14.89 -14.28 7.88
CA GLN A 104 -15.29 -12.88 7.73
C GLN A 104 -14.25 -12.13 6.93
N PHE A 105 -14.68 -11.33 5.96
CA PHE A 105 -13.80 -10.49 5.18
C PHE A 105 -13.56 -9.15 5.89
N ARG A 106 -12.77 -9.19 6.96
CA ARG A 106 -12.36 -8.00 7.70
C ARG A 106 -10.95 -8.16 8.25
N PRO A 107 -10.10 -7.12 8.22
CA PRO A 107 -8.76 -7.22 8.76
C PRO A 107 -8.77 -7.38 10.28
N HIS A 108 -7.81 -8.14 10.80
CA HIS A 108 -7.35 -7.99 12.17
C HIS A 108 -6.54 -6.70 12.26
N THR A 109 -6.84 -5.85 13.24
CA THR A 109 -6.15 -4.58 13.42
C THR A 109 -5.27 -4.60 14.67
N TRP A 110 -4.13 -3.91 14.57
CA TRP A 110 -3.27 -3.58 15.72
C TRP A 110 -3.39 -2.10 16.01
N TRP A 111 -3.58 -1.78 17.26
CA TRP A 111 -3.68 -0.39 17.70
C TRP A 111 -2.30 0.16 18.11
N PHE A 112 -2.00 1.35 17.65
CA PHE A 112 -0.79 2.08 17.98
C PHE A 112 -1.13 3.49 18.48
N PRO A 113 -0.37 4.06 19.45
CA PRO A 113 -0.76 5.33 20.10
C PRO A 113 -0.85 6.54 19.16
N ILE A 114 -0.09 6.54 18.06
CA ILE A 114 -0.02 7.69 17.14
C ILE A 114 -0.89 7.48 15.91
N VAL A 115 -0.78 6.32 15.29
CA VAL A 115 -1.45 6.03 14.00
C VAL A 115 -2.82 5.35 14.17
N GLY A 116 -3.20 4.99 15.40
CA GLY A 116 -4.45 4.31 15.68
C GLY A 116 -4.42 2.84 15.27
N SER A 117 -5.57 2.33 14.79
CA SER A 117 -5.71 0.94 14.36
C SER A 117 -5.29 0.78 12.90
N VAL A 118 -4.34 -0.11 12.64
CA VAL A 118 -3.86 -0.46 11.29
C VAL A 118 -4.05 -1.94 11.00
N PRO A 119 -4.28 -2.35 9.75
CA PRO A 119 -4.60 -3.73 9.36
C PRO A 119 -3.38 -4.63 9.20
N TYR A 120 -2.21 -4.18 9.63
CA TYR A 120 -0.96 -4.93 9.55
C TYR A 120 0.01 -4.52 10.66
N LYS A 121 1.02 -5.35 10.91
CA LYS A 121 2.10 -5.06 11.85
C LYS A 121 3.46 -5.42 11.25
N GLY A 122 4.40 -4.48 11.30
CA GLY A 122 5.78 -4.69 10.86
C GLY A 122 6.63 -5.36 11.94
N TYR A 123 7.58 -6.19 11.52
CA TYR A 123 8.56 -6.84 12.38
C TYR A 123 9.94 -6.77 11.73
N PHE A 124 10.93 -6.35 12.47
CA PHE A 124 12.32 -6.30 12.00
C PHE A 124 13.02 -7.67 12.06
N GLU A 125 12.47 -8.61 12.86
CA GLU A 125 12.97 -9.96 12.98
C GLU A 125 11.94 -10.97 12.46
N LEU A 126 12.38 -11.84 11.56
CA LEU A 126 11.53 -12.89 10.99
C LEU A 126 10.98 -13.84 12.10
N ALA A 127 11.80 -14.17 13.10
CA ALA A 127 11.40 -15.05 14.18
C ALA A 127 10.24 -14.49 15.01
N ASP A 128 10.24 -13.18 15.28
CA ASP A 128 9.16 -12.50 16.01
C ASP A 128 7.88 -12.45 15.17
N ALA A 129 8.03 -12.17 13.88
CA ALA A 129 6.90 -12.20 12.93
C ALA A 129 6.25 -13.57 12.87
N GLN A 130 7.06 -14.62 12.71
CA GLN A 130 6.59 -16.01 12.67
C GLN A 130 5.97 -16.47 14.00
N LYS A 131 6.47 -15.99 15.13
CA LYS A 131 5.88 -16.30 16.45
C LYS A 131 4.46 -15.72 16.55
N GLU A 132 4.28 -14.48 16.15
CA GLU A 132 2.95 -13.85 16.15
C GLU A 132 2.03 -14.47 15.09
N GLN A 133 2.55 -14.83 13.93
CA GLN A 133 1.83 -15.56 12.90
C GLN A 133 1.24 -16.86 13.47
N ARG A 134 2.09 -17.73 14.04
CA ARG A 134 1.63 -18.99 14.67
C ARG A 134 0.60 -18.75 15.78
N ARG A 135 0.76 -17.68 16.56
CA ARG A 135 -0.20 -17.32 17.62
C ARG A 135 -1.58 -16.99 17.06
N LEU A 136 -1.64 -16.27 15.96
CA LEU A 136 -2.90 -15.92 15.29
C LEU A 136 -3.52 -17.12 14.59
N GLU A 137 -2.72 -17.95 13.91
CA GLU A 137 -3.17 -19.18 13.27
C GLU A 137 -3.76 -20.17 14.28
N ALA A 138 -3.12 -20.33 15.46
CA ALA A 138 -3.65 -21.15 16.55
C ALA A 138 -5.00 -20.63 17.11
N ARG A 139 -5.31 -19.36 16.90
CA ARG A 139 -6.61 -18.74 17.25
C ARG A 139 -7.63 -18.78 16.10
N GLY A 140 -7.31 -19.49 15.01
CA GLY A 140 -8.21 -19.67 13.87
C GLY A 140 -8.24 -18.48 12.89
N TYR A 141 -7.19 -17.65 12.86
CA TYR A 141 -7.06 -16.61 11.85
C TYR A 141 -6.34 -17.13 10.60
N ASP A 142 -6.65 -16.55 9.46
CA ASP A 142 -5.78 -16.55 8.31
C ASP A 142 -4.68 -15.52 8.52
N THR A 143 -3.49 -15.79 8.01
CA THR A 143 -2.34 -14.89 8.10
C THR A 143 -1.64 -14.75 6.76
N PHE A 144 -1.00 -13.60 6.57
CA PHE A 144 -0.13 -13.34 5.43
C PHE A 144 1.12 -12.60 5.91
N LEU A 145 2.25 -13.28 5.83
CA LEU A 145 3.56 -12.74 6.18
C LEU A 145 4.35 -12.48 4.89
N ARG A 146 4.70 -11.22 4.65
CA ARG A 146 5.43 -10.82 3.46
C ARG A 146 6.60 -9.88 3.79
N PRO A 147 7.68 -9.89 3.00
CA PRO A 147 8.69 -8.86 3.08
C PRO A 147 8.12 -7.51 2.59
N SER A 148 8.59 -6.41 3.20
CA SER A 148 8.38 -5.06 2.68
C SER A 148 9.72 -4.45 2.30
N ALA A 149 9.75 -3.86 1.11
CA ALA A 149 10.93 -3.16 0.60
C ALA A 149 10.96 -1.69 1.03
N ALA A 150 9.81 -1.14 1.42
CA ALA A 150 9.64 0.24 1.85
C ALA A 150 9.11 0.29 3.29
N PHE A 151 9.43 1.37 3.97
CA PHE A 151 8.87 1.77 5.25
C PHE A 151 8.55 3.26 5.14
N SER A 152 7.33 3.64 5.38
CA SER A 152 6.94 5.04 5.42
C SER A 152 6.65 5.46 6.85
N THR A 153 7.15 6.63 7.22
CA THR A 153 6.83 7.28 8.49
C THR A 153 5.56 8.12 8.42
N LEU A 154 4.76 7.97 7.35
CA LEU A 154 3.53 8.74 7.09
C LEU A 154 3.78 10.26 7.12
N GLY A 155 4.93 10.71 6.62
CA GLY A 155 5.31 12.12 6.57
C GLY A 155 5.78 12.73 7.90
N TRP A 156 5.94 11.93 8.95
CA TRP A 156 6.50 12.40 10.23
C TRP A 156 8.01 12.68 10.15
N PHE A 157 8.71 11.97 9.26
CA PHE A 157 10.10 12.21 8.94
C PHE A 157 10.26 12.22 7.42
N ASN A 158 11.31 12.88 6.94
CA ASN A 158 11.69 12.83 5.52
C ASN A 158 12.27 11.45 5.23
N ASP A 159 11.45 10.58 4.64
CA ASP A 159 11.81 9.19 4.38
C ASP A 159 12.96 9.12 3.37
N PRO A 160 14.07 8.43 3.68
CA PRO A 160 15.13 8.19 2.72
C PRO A 160 14.70 7.14 1.70
N LEU A 161 15.24 7.21 0.50
CA LEU A 161 15.19 6.08 -0.42
C LEU A 161 16.01 4.92 0.17
N LEU A 162 15.41 3.75 0.29
CA LEU A 162 16.10 2.56 0.78
C LEU A 162 16.71 1.76 -0.37
N SER A 163 17.87 1.13 -0.12
CA SER A 163 18.56 0.30 -1.13
C SER A 163 17.71 -0.87 -1.65
N THR A 164 16.71 -1.32 -0.90
CA THR A 164 15.75 -2.35 -1.30
C THR A 164 14.93 -1.94 -2.52
N LEU A 165 14.62 -0.64 -2.68
CA LEU A 165 13.86 -0.12 -3.82
C LEU A 165 14.67 -0.10 -5.12
N LEU A 166 16.00 -0.09 -5.05
CA LEU A 166 16.84 -0.15 -6.25
C LEU A 166 16.75 -1.48 -7.01
N ARG A 167 16.06 -2.49 -6.48
CA ARG A 167 15.78 -3.75 -7.20
C ARG A 167 14.61 -3.66 -8.16
N TYR A 168 13.78 -2.64 -8.03
CA TYR A 168 12.66 -2.42 -8.95
C TYR A 168 13.18 -2.03 -10.33
N ASP A 169 12.45 -2.40 -11.37
CA ASP A 169 12.68 -1.82 -12.69
C ASP A 169 12.39 -0.31 -12.67
N HIS A 170 12.75 0.38 -13.75
CA HIS A 170 12.63 1.84 -13.81
C HIS A 170 11.19 2.32 -13.65
N VAL A 171 10.22 1.63 -14.28
CA VAL A 171 8.82 2.05 -14.26
C VAL A 171 8.23 1.83 -12.86
N SER A 172 8.46 0.66 -12.28
CA SER A 172 8.04 0.34 -10.92
C SER A 172 8.67 1.28 -9.89
N LEU A 173 9.96 1.62 -10.05
CA LEU A 173 10.65 2.57 -9.16
C LEU A 173 10.05 3.97 -9.26
N GLY A 174 9.82 4.49 -10.46
CA GLY A 174 9.22 5.80 -10.69
C GLY A 174 7.79 5.89 -10.16
N ASN A 175 6.97 4.84 -10.40
CA ASN A 175 5.63 4.71 -9.85
C ASN A 175 5.66 4.75 -8.32
N THR A 176 6.52 3.92 -7.68
CA THR A 176 6.65 3.87 -6.22
C THR A 176 7.02 5.24 -5.64
N VAL A 177 7.97 5.95 -6.23
CA VAL A 177 8.36 7.29 -5.76
C VAL A 177 7.17 8.26 -5.80
N ILE A 178 6.40 8.28 -6.89
CA ILE A 178 5.24 9.17 -7.04
C ILE A 178 4.12 8.77 -6.05
N HIS A 179 3.84 7.47 -5.90
CA HIS A 179 2.89 6.91 -4.95
C HIS A 179 3.18 7.38 -3.51
N GLU A 180 4.41 7.19 -3.07
CA GLU A 180 4.82 7.54 -1.70
C GLU A 180 4.84 9.06 -1.47
N LEU A 181 5.23 9.85 -2.46
CA LEU A 181 5.17 11.32 -2.37
C LEU A 181 3.72 11.82 -2.32
N PHE A 182 2.78 11.09 -2.90
CA PHE A 182 1.37 11.45 -2.79
C PHE A 182 0.85 11.35 -1.35
N HIS A 183 1.32 10.40 -0.54
CA HIS A 183 0.95 10.32 0.88
C HIS A 183 1.35 11.55 1.70
N ASN A 184 2.39 12.30 1.29
CA ASN A 184 2.74 13.60 1.89
C ASN A 184 1.77 14.74 1.47
N THR A 185 1.05 14.55 0.36
CA THR A 185 0.10 15.52 -0.19
C THR A 185 -1.29 15.35 0.37
N PHE A 186 -1.71 14.10 0.51
CA PHE A 186 -3.02 13.72 0.99
C PHE A 186 -2.99 12.45 1.81
N TYR A 187 -3.65 12.49 2.96
CA TYR A 187 -3.93 11.33 3.81
C TYR A 187 -5.26 11.53 4.53
N ALA A 188 -6.16 10.56 4.42
CA ALA A 188 -7.45 10.50 5.13
C ALA A 188 -7.30 9.57 6.35
N PRO A 189 -7.27 10.08 7.59
CA PRO A 189 -7.11 9.26 8.79
C PRO A 189 -8.20 8.19 8.91
N GLY A 190 -7.80 6.94 9.17
CA GLY A 190 -8.71 5.81 9.30
C GLY A 190 -9.20 5.20 7.98
N GLN A 191 -8.80 5.75 6.83
CA GLN A 191 -9.22 5.33 5.50
C GLN A 191 -8.06 4.66 4.72
N ALA A 192 -7.43 3.65 5.34
CA ALA A 192 -6.23 3.03 4.76
C ALA A 192 -6.45 2.51 3.33
N VAL A 193 -7.58 1.85 3.06
CA VAL A 193 -7.91 1.32 1.74
C VAL A 193 -8.00 2.45 0.71
N PHE A 194 -8.73 3.52 1.02
CA PHE A 194 -8.84 4.69 0.16
C PHE A 194 -7.50 5.36 -0.09
N ASN A 195 -6.68 5.53 0.94
CA ASN A 195 -5.37 6.17 0.82
C ASN A 195 -4.44 5.40 -0.12
N GLU A 196 -4.35 4.08 0.05
CA GLU A 196 -3.47 3.23 -0.76
C GLU A 196 -3.96 3.12 -2.21
N SER A 197 -5.27 2.93 -2.43
CA SER A 197 -5.80 2.82 -3.79
C SER A 197 -5.73 4.16 -4.54
N LEU A 198 -5.96 5.29 -3.86
CA LEU A 198 -5.76 6.60 -4.49
C LEU A 198 -4.29 6.87 -4.78
N ALA A 199 -3.38 6.50 -3.89
CA ALA A 199 -1.94 6.61 -4.14
C ALA A 199 -1.49 5.68 -5.29
N SER A 200 -2.10 4.50 -5.45
CA SER A 200 -1.87 3.61 -6.60
C SER A 200 -2.33 4.26 -7.91
N PHE A 201 -3.49 4.91 -7.92
CA PHE A 201 -3.96 5.69 -9.07
C PHE A 201 -2.99 6.82 -9.42
N VAL A 202 -2.56 7.61 -8.43
CA VAL A 202 -1.63 8.73 -8.65
C VAL A 202 -0.25 8.25 -9.08
N GLY A 203 0.25 7.16 -8.50
CA GLY A 203 1.50 6.53 -8.89
C GLY A 203 1.47 6.02 -10.33
N GLY A 204 0.43 5.25 -10.70
CA GLY A 204 0.29 4.68 -12.04
C GLY A 204 0.11 5.74 -13.12
N ARG A 205 -0.83 6.65 -12.96
CA ARG A 205 -1.04 7.76 -13.91
C ARG A 205 0.13 8.74 -13.96
N GLY A 206 0.72 9.06 -12.81
CA GLY A 206 1.91 9.88 -12.70
C GLY A 206 3.12 9.27 -13.42
N ALA A 207 3.32 7.96 -13.28
CA ALA A 207 4.38 7.24 -13.99
C ALA A 207 4.18 7.30 -15.51
N ILE A 208 2.95 7.15 -16.02
CA ILE A 208 2.65 7.31 -17.44
C ILE A 208 3.06 8.71 -17.90
N GLN A 209 2.62 9.76 -17.21
CA GLN A 209 2.98 11.14 -17.60
C GLN A 209 4.49 11.38 -17.55
N PHE A 210 5.16 10.87 -16.50
CA PHE A 210 6.59 11.01 -16.34
C PHE A 210 7.38 10.33 -17.47
N PHE A 211 7.14 9.03 -17.70
CA PHE A 211 7.92 8.28 -18.70
C PHE A 211 7.57 8.66 -20.13
N CYS A 212 6.29 8.89 -20.42
CA CYS A 212 5.89 9.32 -21.76
C CYS A 212 6.34 10.75 -22.09
N GLY A 213 6.38 11.64 -21.12
CA GLY A 213 6.89 13.00 -21.27
C GLY A 213 8.40 13.04 -21.41
N ARG A 214 9.13 12.26 -20.59
CA ARG A 214 10.60 12.24 -20.58
C ARG A 214 11.19 11.51 -21.78
N ASP A 215 10.69 10.30 -22.08
CA ASP A 215 11.31 9.37 -23.02
C ASP A 215 10.58 9.35 -24.39
N GLY A 216 9.41 9.99 -24.45
CA GLY A 216 8.54 10.00 -25.62
C GLY A 216 7.47 8.92 -25.62
N PRO A 217 6.32 9.16 -26.30
CA PRO A 217 5.15 8.29 -26.25
C PRO A 217 5.36 6.90 -26.85
N GLN A 218 6.37 6.71 -27.67
CA GLN A 218 6.72 5.43 -28.31
C GLN A 218 7.91 4.72 -27.63
N SER A 219 8.41 5.25 -26.52
CA SER A 219 9.52 4.62 -25.79
C SER A 219 9.08 3.31 -25.11
N PRO A 220 10.02 2.38 -24.88
CA PRO A 220 9.73 1.17 -24.11
C PRO A 220 9.20 1.48 -22.72
N THR A 221 9.77 2.46 -22.02
CA THR A 221 9.37 2.86 -20.67
C THR A 221 7.95 3.44 -20.63
N CYS A 222 7.56 4.28 -21.61
CA CYS A 222 6.20 4.78 -21.73
C CYS A 222 5.22 3.63 -21.97
N ARG A 223 5.49 2.72 -22.91
CA ARG A 223 4.63 1.56 -23.17
C ARG A 223 4.51 0.64 -21.94
N THR A 224 5.61 0.42 -21.22
CA THR A 224 5.58 -0.36 -19.98
C THR A 224 4.74 0.33 -18.91
N ALA A 225 4.85 1.66 -18.74
CA ALA A 225 4.07 2.40 -17.76
C ALA A 225 2.56 2.35 -18.09
N VAL A 226 2.19 2.51 -19.36
CA VAL A 226 0.79 2.38 -19.82
C VAL A 226 0.29 0.95 -19.59
N GLY A 227 1.06 -0.07 -20.02
CA GLY A 227 0.67 -1.47 -19.86
C GLY A 227 0.54 -1.87 -18.40
N ALA A 228 1.44 -1.43 -17.52
CA ALA A 228 1.37 -1.70 -16.07
C ALA A 228 0.10 -1.10 -15.45
N TRP A 229 -0.27 0.14 -15.79
CA TRP A 229 -1.50 0.74 -15.29
C TRP A 229 -2.77 0.03 -15.81
N ASP A 230 -2.78 -0.34 -17.09
CA ASP A 230 -3.89 -1.12 -17.66
C ASP A 230 -4.01 -2.50 -16.99
N ASP A 231 -2.89 -3.12 -16.64
CA ASP A 231 -2.85 -4.38 -15.90
C ASP A 231 -3.36 -4.19 -14.46
N ASP A 232 -3.00 -3.09 -13.78
CA ASP A 232 -3.51 -2.73 -12.45
C ASP A 232 -5.04 -2.59 -12.47
N LEU A 233 -5.61 -1.93 -13.47
CA LEU A 233 -7.06 -1.80 -13.63
C LEU A 233 -7.75 -3.16 -13.85
N ARG A 234 -7.19 -4.03 -14.70
CA ARG A 234 -7.73 -5.38 -14.95
C ARG A 234 -7.66 -6.25 -13.69
N PHE A 235 -6.51 -6.24 -13.03
CA PHE A 235 -6.32 -6.98 -11.80
C PHE A 235 -7.21 -6.43 -10.68
N GLY A 236 -7.36 -5.12 -10.57
CA GLY A 236 -8.26 -4.47 -9.62
C GLY A 236 -9.72 -4.90 -9.81
N ALA A 237 -10.22 -4.88 -11.04
CA ALA A 237 -11.57 -5.35 -11.34
C ALA A 237 -11.76 -6.85 -10.99
N PHE A 238 -10.77 -7.69 -11.30
CA PHE A 238 -10.78 -9.09 -10.91
C PHE A 238 -10.79 -9.28 -9.38
N MET A 239 -9.97 -8.52 -8.66
CA MET A 239 -9.91 -8.57 -7.19
C MET A 239 -11.21 -8.10 -6.54
N GLU A 240 -11.83 -7.04 -7.07
CA GLU A 240 -13.12 -6.55 -6.59
C GLU A 240 -14.21 -7.62 -6.73
N GLN A 241 -14.28 -8.30 -7.89
CA GLN A 241 -15.21 -9.40 -8.08
C GLN A 241 -14.95 -10.54 -7.08
N LEU A 242 -13.69 -10.94 -6.89
CA LEU A 242 -13.34 -11.99 -5.93
C LEU A 242 -13.73 -11.61 -4.49
N VAL A 243 -13.50 -10.38 -4.09
CA VAL A 243 -13.89 -9.89 -2.76
C VAL A 243 -15.40 -9.93 -2.60
N ASN A 244 -16.16 -9.45 -3.59
CA ASN A 244 -17.62 -9.51 -3.58
C ASN A 244 -18.14 -10.95 -3.47
N ASP A 245 -17.54 -11.90 -4.20
CA ASP A 245 -17.89 -13.32 -4.13
C ASP A 245 -17.63 -13.91 -2.72
N VAL A 246 -16.50 -13.54 -2.10
CA VAL A 246 -16.14 -13.97 -0.73
C VAL A 246 -17.12 -13.39 0.30
N GLU A 247 -17.43 -12.10 0.20
CA GLU A 247 -18.38 -11.44 1.11
C GLU A 247 -19.79 -12.02 0.98
N ALA A 248 -20.23 -12.26 -0.26
CA ALA A 248 -21.52 -12.92 -0.53
C ALA A 248 -21.57 -14.33 0.06
N LEU A 249 -20.48 -15.11 -0.03
CA LEU A 249 -20.39 -16.42 0.61
C LEU A 249 -20.51 -16.32 2.13
N TYR A 250 -19.84 -15.36 2.76
CA TYR A 250 -19.88 -15.21 4.22
C TYR A 250 -21.23 -14.65 4.72
N ALA A 251 -21.95 -13.90 3.90
CA ALA A 251 -23.29 -13.40 4.22
C ALA A 251 -24.37 -14.50 4.20
N ARG A 252 -24.10 -15.67 3.64
CA ARG A 252 -25.08 -16.79 3.58
C ARG A 252 -25.44 -17.29 4.96
N THR A 253 -26.72 -17.31 5.28
CA THR A 253 -27.25 -17.76 6.60
C THR A 253 -27.66 -19.24 6.59
N ASP A 254 -27.76 -19.84 5.42
CA ASP A 254 -28.15 -21.27 5.21
C ASP A 254 -26.95 -22.23 5.32
N LEU A 255 -25.70 -21.71 5.39
CA LEU A 255 -24.49 -22.50 5.53
C LEU A 255 -23.95 -22.48 6.94
N THR A 256 -23.48 -23.65 7.40
CA THR A 256 -22.67 -23.72 8.62
C THR A 256 -21.31 -23.04 8.42
N ARG A 257 -20.59 -22.77 9.51
CA ARG A 257 -19.23 -22.21 9.43
C ARG A 257 -18.29 -23.14 8.67
N GLU A 258 -18.38 -24.44 8.90
CA GLU A 258 -17.59 -25.45 8.22
C GLU A 258 -17.89 -25.52 6.72
N ASP A 259 -19.16 -25.37 6.36
CA ASP A 259 -19.56 -25.30 4.93
C ASP A 259 -18.99 -24.07 4.26
N LYS A 260 -19.09 -22.89 4.90
CA LYS A 260 -18.51 -21.64 4.39
C LYS A 260 -17.00 -21.78 4.14
N LEU A 261 -16.27 -22.41 5.08
CA LEU A 261 -14.83 -22.62 4.92
C LEU A 261 -14.50 -23.57 3.75
N ARG A 262 -15.31 -24.63 3.53
CA ARG A 262 -15.12 -25.52 2.38
C ARG A 262 -15.42 -24.82 1.06
N GLU A 263 -16.52 -24.09 0.98
CA GLU A 263 -16.89 -23.34 -0.23
C GLU A 263 -15.88 -22.22 -0.54
N ARG A 264 -15.31 -21.58 0.50
CA ARG A 264 -14.25 -20.59 0.33
C ARG A 264 -13.00 -21.17 -0.36
N GLU A 265 -12.55 -22.36 0.05
CA GLU A 265 -11.39 -23.00 -0.59
C GLU A 265 -11.67 -23.31 -2.07
N ARG A 266 -12.89 -23.71 -2.39
CA ARG A 266 -13.31 -23.91 -3.78
C ARG A 266 -13.31 -22.61 -4.56
N LEU A 267 -13.86 -21.55 -3.97
CA LEU A 267 -13.89 -20.21 -4.56
C LEU A 267 -12.49 -19.68 -4.85
N PHE A 268 -11.55 -19.87 -3.92
CA PHE A 268 -10.16 -19.47 -4.14
C PHE A 268 -9.48 -20.24 -5.26
N ALA A 269 -9.62 -21.56 -5.27
CA ALA A 269 -9.07 -22.39 -6.35
C ALA A 269 -9.66 -22.03 -7.72
N GLU A 270 -10.98 -21.84 -7.81
CA GLU A 270 -11.67 -21.41 -9.02
C GLU A 270 -11.22 -20.03 -9.48
N SER A 271 -11.04 -19.09 -8.54
CA SER A 271 -10.55 -17.74 -8.85
C SER A 271 -9.13 -17.75 -9.41
N GLN A 272 -8.23 -18.58 -8.87
CA GLN A 272 -6.89 -18.75 -9.42
C GLN A 272 -6.90 -19.35 -10.82
N ARG A 273 -7.78 -20.32 -11.07
CA ARG A 273 -7.96 -20.90 -12.40
C ARG A 273 -8.50 -19.84 -13.39
N ARG A 274 -9.56 -19.13 -13.03
CA ARG A 274 -10.13 -18.04 -13.84
C ARG A 274 -9.11 -16.94 -14.12
N PHE A 275 -8.31 -16.56 -13.12
CA PHE A 275 -7.23 -15.59 -13.33
C PHE A 275 -6.22 -16.10 -14.36
N ALA A 276 -5.78 -17.36 -14.24
CA ALA A 276 -4.79 -17.94 -15.15
C ALA A 276 -5.30 -18.05 -16.60
N GLU A 277 -6.58 -18.40 -16.77
CA GLU A 277 -7.18 -18.69 -18.08
C GLU A 277 -7.75 -17.43 -18.77
N GLU A 278 -8.32 -16.49 -18.00
CA GLU A 278 -9.09 -15.39 -18.57
C GLU A 278 -8.41 -14.02 -18.40
N VAL A 279 -7.74 -13.76 -17.25
CA VAL A 279 -7.20 -12.43 -16.95
C VAL A 279 -5.74 -12.34 -17.35
N ARG A 280 -4.90 -13.27 -16.90
CA ARG A 280 -3.46 -13.23 -17.14
C ARG A 280 -3.07 -13.13 -18.62
N PRO A 281 -3.74 -13.81 -19.57
CA PRO A 281 -3.43 -13.68 -21.00
C PRO A 281 -3.66 -12.27 -21.57
N GLN A 282 -4.39 -11.42 -20.86
CA GLN A 282 -4.68 -10.03 -21.26
C GLN A 282 -3.69 -9.03 -20.64
N LEU A 283 -2.81 -9.49 -19.75
CA LEU A 283 -1.84 -8.62 -19.09
C LEU A 283 -0.63 -8.37 -19.99
N THR A 284 -0.13 -7.14 -19.92
CA THR A 284 1.00 -6.67 -20.72
C THR A 284 2.34 -6.92 -20.03
N VAL A 285 2.40 -6.79 -18.70
CA VAL A 285 3.65 -6.76 -17.92
C VAL A 285 3.81 -7.98 -17.01
N ASP A 286 2.86 -8.90 -16.96
CA ASP A 286 2.86 -10.16 -16.16
C ASP A 286 3.25 -9.97 -14.66
N THR A 287 3.00 -8.78 -14.11
CA THR A 287 3.33 -8.42 -12.71
C THR A 287 2.64 -9.37 -11.71
N TYR A 288 1.49 -9.91 -12.09
CA TYR A 288 0.62 -10.71 -11.23
C TYR A 288 0.77 -12.23 -11.41
N ALA A 289 1.83 -12.70 -12.08
CA ALA A 289 2.06 -14.13 -12.33
C ALA A 289 2.06 -14.99 -11.06
N SER A 290 2.51 -14.45 -9.94
CA SER A 290 2.54 -15.15 -8.65
C SER A 290 1.16 -15.48 -8.09
N PHE A 291 0.11 -14.72 -8.48
CA PHE A 291 -1.26 -14.91 -7.99
C PHE A 291 -1.79 -16.33 -8.24
N THR A 292 -1.39 -16.97 -9.33
CA THR A 292 -1.80 -18.35 -9.66
C THR A 292 -1.21 -19.41 -8.76
N ARG A 293 -0.19 -19.10 -7.98
CA ARG A 293 0.59 -20.08 -7.19
C ARG A 293 0.63 -19.76 -5.70
N GLU A 294 0.30 -18.55 -5.30
CA GLU A 294 0.31 -18.16 -3.89
C GLU A 294 -0.91 -18.73 -3.18
N PRO A 295 -0.74 -19.26 -1.96
CA PRO A 295 -1.89 -19.65 -1.14
C PRO A 295 -2.81 -18.45 -0.91
N LEU A 296 -4.08 -18.54 -1.36
CA LEU A 296 -5.08 -17.53 -1.08
C LEU A 296 -5.73 -17.79 0.28
N ASN A 297 -5.96 -16.71 1.01
CA ASN A 297 -6.76 -16.67 2.22
C ASN A 297 -7.27 -15.23 2.44
N ASN A 298 -8.11 -15.00 3.44
CA ASN A 298 -8.64 -13.65 3.68
C ASN A 298 -7.55 -12.62 3.95
N ALA A 299 -6.48 -12.98 4.64
CA ALA A 299 -5.39 -12.06 4.93
C ALA A 299 -4.58 -11.67 3.68
N THR A 300 -4.34 -12.63 2.76
CA THR A 300 -3.70 -12.35 1.45
C THR A 300 -4.57 -11.44 0.59
N LEU A 301 -5.87 -11.72 0.51
CA LEU A 301 -6.79 -10.91 -0.28
C LEU A 301 -6.89 -9.48 0.25
N ILE A 302 -7.08 -9.31 1.55
CA ILE A 302 -7.16 -7.99 2.19
C ILE A 302 -5.87 -7.20 1.97
N ALA A 303 -4.70 -7.84 2.17
CA ALA A 303 -3.41 -7.16 2.02
C ALA A 303 -3.11 -6.72 0.58
N ARG A 304 -3.73 -7.35 -0.42
CA ARG A 304 -3.65 -6.94 -1.83
C ARG A 304 -4.73 -5.93 -2.18
N HIS A 305 -5.97 -6.19 -1.77
CA HIS A 305 -7.14 -5.39 -2.13
C HIS A 305 -6.99 -3.90 -1.77
N ILE A 306 -6.29 -3.57 -0.69
CA ILE A 306 -6.10 -2.16 -0.28
C ILE A 306 -5.46 -1.27 -1.35
N TYR A 307 -4.68 -1.85 -2.28
CA TYR A 307 -4.03 -1.11 -3.37
C TYR A 307 -4.86 -1.02 -4.65
N TYR A 308 -5.89 -1.87 -4.78
CA TYR A 308 -6.65 -2.04 -6.02
C TYR A 308 -8.15 -1.76 -5.88
N ASP A 309 -8.59 -1.36 -4.66
CA ASP A 309 -10.00 -1.10 -4.41
C ASP A 309 -10.49 0.09 -5.25
N ARG A 310 -11.52 -0.15 -6.06
CA ARG A 310 -12.20 0.86 -6.87
C ARG A 310 -11.28 1.75 -7.72
N LEU A 311 -10.19 1.22 -8.24
CA LEU A 311 -9.30 1.97 -9.14
C LEU A 311 -10.04 2.53 -10.34
N HIS A 312 -11.04 1.77 -10.85
CA HIS A 312 -11.91 2.19 -11.95
C HIS A 312 -12.66 3.50 -11.63
N LEU A 313 -13.06 3.74 -10.37
CA LEU A 313 -13.73 4.97 -9.97
C LEU A 313 -12.85 6.20 -10.19
N PHE A 314 -11.58 6.15 -9.78
CA PHE A 314 -10.64 7.24 -10.02
C PHE A 314 -10.35 7.43 -11.51
N GLU A 315 -10.28 6.32 -12.25
CA GLU A 315 -10.11 6.33 -13.69
C GLU A 315 -11.31 6.95 -14.42
N GLU A 316 -12.53 6.71 -13.96
CA GLU A 316 -13.75 7.33 -14.50
C GLU A 316 -13.75 8.85 -14.23
N VAL A 317 -13.35 9.30 -13.04
CA VAL A 317 -13.18 10.72 -12.76
C VAL A 317 -12.15 11.33 -13.71
N TYR A 318 -11.00 10.69 -13.90
CA TYR A 318 -9.99 11.13 -14.86
C TYR A 318 -10.54 11.27 -16.27
N ARG A 319 -11.29 10.29 -16.77
CA ARG A 319 -11.92 10.34 -18.09
C ARG A 319 -12.98 11.45 -18.18
N SER A 320 -13.75 11.66 -17.12
CA SER A 320 -14.75 12.73 -17.07
C SER A 320 -14.16 14.14 -17.00
N ARG A 321 -12.85 14.25 -16.84
CA ARG A 321 -12.08 15.51 -16.91
C ARG A 321 -11.24 15.60 -18.19
N ASP A 322 -11.68 14.94 -19.27
CA ASP A 322 -11.04 14.96 -20.58
C ASP A 322 -9.56 14.48 -20.54
N GLY A 323 -9.22 13.64 -19.57
CA GLY A 323 -7.86 13.15 -19.37
C GLY A 323 -6.91 14.16 -18.72
N ASP A 324 -7.43 15.23 -18.13
CA ASP A 324 -6.65 16.13 -17.29
C ASP A 324 -6.41 15.50 -15.92
N PHE A 325 -5.24 14.87 -15.79
CA PHE A 325 -4.87 14.13 -14.59
C PHE A 325 -4.76 15.00 -13.34
N ILE A 326 -4.19 16.21 -13.48
CA ILE A 326 -4.00 17.12 -12.35
C ILE A 326 -5.35 17.60 -11.82
N ARG A 327 -6.25 17.96 -12.74
CA ARG A 327 -7.63 18.34 -12.39
C ARG A 327 -8.36 17.20 -11.71
N ALA A 328 -8.30 15.98 -12.28
CA ALA A 328 -8.93 14.81 -11.70
C ALA A 328 -8.43 14.50 -10.29
N MET A 329 -7.11 14.49 -10.09
CA MET A 329 -6.49 14.27 -8.79
C MET A 329 -6.95 15.31 -7.76
N ASN A 330 -6.94 16.58 -8.12
CA ASN A 330 -7.35 17.67 -7.23
C ASN A 330 -8.84 17.58 -6.88
N ASP A 331 -9.71 17.26 -7.83
CA ASP A 331 -11.15 17.07 -7.61
C ASP A 331 -11.40 15.88 -6.67
N ILE A 332 -10.72 14.75 -6.87
CA ILE A 332 -10.81 13.57 -6.00
C ILE A 332 -10.37 13.92 -4.57
N VAL A 333 -9.23 14.59 -4.41
CA VAL A 333 -8.72 15.02 -3.10
C VAL A 333 -9.68 15.99 -2.42
N ALA A 334 -10.24 16.94 -3.15
CA ALA A 334 -11.23 17.89 -2.61
C ALA A 334 -12.50 17.18 -2.17
N ALA A 335 -13.03 16.26 -2.97
CA ALA A 335 -14.18 15.44 -2.62
C ALA A 335 -13.92 14.60 -1.37
N ALA A 336 -12.79 13.89 -1.30
CA ALA A 336 -12.41 13.09 -0.13
C ALA A 336 -12.28 13.92 1.15
N ARG A 337 -11.77 15.15 1.05
CA ARG A 337 -11.71 16.10 2.19
C ARG A 337 -13.09 16.56 2.66
N SER A 338 -14.07 16.64 1.76
CA SER A 338 -15.43 17.08 2.08
C SER A 338 -16.23 16.01 2.84
N ASN A 339 -15.92 14.73 2.66
CA ASN A 339 -16.57 13.61 3.37
C ASN A 339 -15.51 12.60 3.86
N LYS A 340 -14.93 12.89 5.03
CA LYS A 340 -13.90 12.05 5.65
C LYS A 340 -14.41 10.69 6.13
N ALA A 341 -15.72 10.57 6.36
CA ALA A 341 -16.33 9.32 6.83
C ALA A 341 -16.47 8.30 5.69
N ASP A 342 -16.79 8.77 4.49
CA ASP A 342 -16.91 7.95 3.28
C ASP A 342 -16.35 8.72 2.07
N PRO A 343 -15.01 8.71 1.88
CA PRO A 343 -14.40 9.41 0.77
C PRO A 343 -14.74 8.79 -0.59
N TYR A 344 -15.02 7.49 -0.67
CA TYR A 344 -15.45 6.86 -1.92
C TYR A 344 -16.81 7.36 -2.39
N ALA A 345 -17.79 7.51 -1.48
CA ALA A 345 -19.08 8.09 -1.83
C ALA A 345 -18.95 9.54 -2.32
N ALA A 346 -18.06 10.34 -1.72
CA ALA A 346 -17.80 11.69 -2.18
C ALA A 346 -17.18 11.73 -3.59
N VAL A 347 -16.27 10.82 -3.90
CA VAL A 347 -15.67 10.71 -5.24
C VAL A 347 -16.70 10.22 -6.26
N GLN A 348 -17.55 9.25 -5.89
CA GLN A 348 -18.62 8.76 -6.76
C GLN A 348 -19.59 9.88 -7.15
N ALA A 349 -19.86 10.82 -6.24
CA ALA A 349 -20.72 11.97 -6.50
C ALA A 349 -20.16 12.91 -7.60
N LEU A 350 -18.85 12.89 -7.86
CA LEU A 350 -18.24 13.70 -8.95
C LEU A 350 -18.68 13.24 -10.35
N LEU A 351 -19.13 11.99 -10.47
CA LEU A 351 -19.59 11.37 -11.71
C LEU A 351 -21.11 11.49 -11.91
N THR A 352 -21.85 11.85 -10.87
CA THR A 352 -23.29 12.06 -10.96
C THR A 352 -23.52 13.43 -11.62
N PRO A 353 -24.29 13.53 -12.72
CA PRO A 353 -24.65 14.82 -13.27
C PRO A 353 -25.33 15.65 -12.16
N THR A 354 -24.76 16.79 -11.81
CA THR A 354 -25.51 17.78 -11.02
C THR A 354 -26.70 18.15 -11.85
N GLY A 355 -27.87 17.60 -11.52
CA GLY A 355 -29.12 17.90 -12.19
C GLY A 355 -29.25 19.41 -12.28
N GLY A 356 -29.21 19.91 -13.53
CA GLY A 356 -29.47 21.31 -13.80
C GLY A 356 -30.86 21.67 -13.26
N ALA A 357 -30.89 22.57 -12.32
CA ALA A 357 -32.11 23.26 -11.91
C ALA A 357 -32.49 24.28 -12.97
#